data_4c1ad75c5446f61dabeb52615dde66c7
#
_entry.id   4c1ad75c5446f61dabeb52615dde66c7
#
_cell.length_a   1.000
_cell.length_b   1.000
_cell.length_c   1.000
_cell.angle_alpha   90.00
_cell.angle_beta   90.00
_cell.angle_gamma   90.00
#
_symmetry.space_group_name_H-M   'P 1'
#
loop_
_entity.id
_entity.type
_entity.pdbx_description
1 polymer ?
#
loop_
_entity_poly.entity_id
_entity_poly.type
_entity_poly.pdbx_seq_one_letter_code
_entity_poly.pdbx_strand_id
1 'polypeptide(L)'
;MRDALHLSYAAVRARAPAATGIVLLHIGEEGVSVAAGTGNEPSQVLTLNMGWSRIVTDFFQHNPPAPIEIEEAIMVVEDEVTRARELAARHPSLYSTDEVIHDIASTAGCPHEPTILLTMEQVEWLFDQLAARSEGRLSSQVQVPDDPRFAATLLILREFMHHLRFDSVTLMREAAATGPAHSM
;
A
#
# COMPACT_ATOMS: atom_id res chain seq x y z
N MET A 1 -1.55 11.44 -13.72
CA MET A 1 -1.76 10.27 -12.83
C MET A 1 -1.67 8.94 -13.59
N ARG A 2 -2.42 8.69 -14.69
CA ARG A 2 -2.32 7.43 -15.47
C ARG A 2 -0.91 7.15 -15.98
N ASP A 3 -0.22 8.15 -16.52
CA ASP A 3 1.13 7.98 -17.09
C ASP A 3 2.16 7.55 -16.02
N ALA A 4 2.09 8.11 -14.82
CA ALA A 4 2.96 7.72 -13.72
C ALA A 4 2.72 6.26 -13.30
N LEU A 5 1.44 5.84 -13.16
CA LEU A 5 1.10 4.46 -12.82
C LEU A 5 1.60 3.47 -13.88
N HIS A 6 1.49 3.81 -15.17
CA HIS A 6 2.01 2.97 -16.26
C HIS A 6 3.53 2.87 -16.26
N LEU A 7 4.24 3.96 -15.92
CA LEU A 7 5.69 3.95 -15.78
C LEU A 7 6.13 3.08 -14.61
N SER A 8 5.49 3.23 -13.44
CA SER A 8 5.76 2.39 -12.27
C SER A 8 5.45 0.91 -12.55
N TYR A 9 4.34 0.64 -13.28
CA TYR A 9 4.00 -0.73 -13.69
C TYR A 9 5.09 -1.33 -14.61
N ALA A 10 5.55 -0.60 -15.61
CA ALA A 10 6.60 -1.05 -16.51
C ALA A 10 7.94 -1.29 -15.77
N ALA A 11 8.29 -0.42 -14.82
CA ALA A 11 9.48 -0.56 -13.99
C ALA A 11 9.42 -1.82 -13.09
N VAL A 12 8.26 -2.09 -12.48
CA VAL A 12 8.02 -3.31 -11.71
C VAL A 12 8.06 -4.53 -12.62
N ARG A 13 7.38 -4.47 -13.79
CA ARG A 13 7.33 -5.59 -14.75
C ARG A 13 8.71 -6.00 -15.23
N ALA A 14 9.61 -5.05 -15.49
CA ALA A 14 10.98 -5.32 -15.92
C ALA A 14 11.81 -6.09 -14.88
N ARG A 15 11.45 -6.04 -13.61
CA ARG A 15 12.16 -6.66 -12.49
C ARG A 15 11.45 -7.90 -11.94
N ALA A 16 10.14 -8.00 -12.15
CA ALA A 16 9.34 -9.14 -11.72
C ALA A 16 9.61 -10.39 -12.58
N PRO A 17 9.42 -11.62 -12.05
CA PRO A 17 9.57 -12.84 -12.82
C PRO A 17 8.76 -12.84 -14.10
N ALA A 18 9.34 -13.33 -15.19
CA ALA A 18 8.65 -13.41 -16.48
C ALA A 18 7.39 -14.28 -16.40
N ALA A 19 6.36 -13.90 -17.13
CA ALA A 19 5.06 -14.58 -17.20
C ALA A 19 4.22 -14.65 -15.90
N THR A 20 4.67 -14.04 -14.80
CA THR A 20 3.87 -13.93 -13.58
C THR A 20 2.90 -12.75 -13.73
N GLY A 21 1.61 -12.98 -13.44
CA GLY A 21 0.63 -11.90 -13.36
C GLY A 21 0.93 -11.02 -12.15
N ILE A 22 1.00 -9.71 -12.36
CA ILE A 22 1.27 -8.74 -11.31
C ILE A 22 0.09 -7.79 -11.11
N VAL A 23 -0.09 -7.35 -9.88
CA VAL A 23 -0.95 -6.25 -9.46
C VAL A 23 -0.03 -5.17 -8.90
N LEU A 24 -0.04 -3.98 -9.46
CA LEU A 24 0.61 -2.80 -8.88
C LEU A 24 -0.44 -1.99 -8.13
N LEU A 25 -0.20 -1.76 -6.85
CA LEU A 25 -1.01 -0.93 -5.98
C LEU A 25 -0.32 0.43 -5.78
N HIS A 26 -1.09 1.50 -5.95
CA HIS A 26 -0.69 2.86 -5.57
C HIS A 26 -1.78 3.49 -4.70
N ILE A 27 -1.44 3.81 -3.45
CA ILE A 27 -2.33 4.47 -2.48
C ILE A 27 -2.04 5.97 -2.52
N GLY A 28 -2.80 6.67 -3.36
CA GLY A 28 -2.68 8.10 -3.55
C GLY A 28 -3.47 8.92 -2.53
N GLU A 29 -3.35 10.22 -2.63
CA GLU A 29 -4.04 11.18 -1.76
C GLU A 29 -5.55 11.11 -1.93
N GLU A 30 -6.05 11.20 -3.16
CA GLU A 30 -7.49 11.24 -3.47
C GLU A 30 -8.09 9.86 -3.78
N GLY A 31 -7.27 8.90 -4.18
CA GLY A 31 -7.74 7.57 -4.61
C GLY A 31 -6.65 6.52 -4.65
N VAL A 32 -7.08 5.27 -4.66
CA VAL A 32 -6.20 4.12 -4.86
C VAL A 32 -6.26 3.69 -6.32
N SER A 33 -5.09 3.53 -6.93
CA SER A 33 -4.96 3.04 -8.30
C SER A 33 -4.40 1.62 -8.31
N VAL A 34 -5.03 0.75 -9.08
CA VAL A 34 -4.65 -0.65 -9.22
C VAL A 34 -4.44 -0.95 -10.69
N ALA A 35 -3.23 -1.36 -11.06
CA ALA A 35 -2.90 -1.78 -12.42
C ALA A 35 -2.50 -3.25 -12.44
N ALA A 36 -3.07 -4.05 -13.35
CA ALA A 36 -2.81 -5.48 -13.39
C ALA A 36 -2.58 -6.00 -14.81
N GLY A 37 -1.76 -7.03 -14.92
CA GLY A 37 -1.48 -7.68 -16.20
C GLY A 37 -0.30 -8.64 -16.15
N THR A 38 0.00 -9.24 -17.30
CA THR A 38 1.13 -10.14 -17.53
C THR A 38 2.15 -9.57 -18.53
N GLY A 39 1.73 -8.58 -19.32
CA GLY A 39 2.56 -7.93 -20.35
C GLY A 39 3.38 -6.75 -19.81
N ASN A 40 4.07 -6.06 -20.71
CA ASN A 40 4.86 -4.86 -20.38
C ASN A 40 3.98 -3.66 -20.01
N GLU A 41 2.72 -3.67 -20.44
CA GLU A 41 1.70 -2.70 -20.05
C GLU A 41 0.59 -3.39 -19.28
N PRO A 42 -0.10 -2.67 -18.37
CA PRO A 42 -1.22 -3.24 -17.66
C PRO A 42 -2.38 -3.52 -18.61
N SER A 43 -2.96 -4.70 -18.52
CA SER A 43 -4.16 -5.06 -19.29
C SER A 43 -5.44 -4.48 -18.68
N GLN A 44 -5.39 -4.15 -17.39
CA GLN A 44 -6.50 -3.57 -16.63
C GLN A 44 -5.98 -2.51 -15.67
N VAL A 45 -6.72 -1.41 -15.55
CA VAL A 45 -6.48 -0.35 -14.57
C VAL A 45 -7.81 -0.02 -13.91
N LEU A 46 -7.82 0.00 -12.59
CA LEU A 46 -8.97 0.36 -11.76
C LEU A 46 -8.58 1.49 -10.82
N THR A 47 -9.47 2.45 -10.63
CA THR A 47 -9.34 3.47 -9.59
C THR A 47 -10.46 3.27 -8.56
N LEU A 48 -10.08 3.17 -7.30
CA LEU A 48 -10.99 3.13 -6.16
C LEU A 48 -11.11 4.54 -5.58
N ASN A 49 -12.33 4.93 -5.22
CA ASN A 49 -12.64 6.29 -4.76
C ASN A 49 -12.35 6.47 -3.27
N MET A 50 -11.20 6.00 -2.85
CA MET A 50 -10.68 6.17 -1.51
C MET A 50 -9.18 6.42 -1.59
N GLY A 51 -8.72 7.53 -1.03
CA GLY A 51 -7.31 7.83 -0.85
C GLY A 51 -7.03 8.07 0.63
N TRP A 52 -5.75 8.15 1.01
CA TRP A 52 -5.41 8.37 2.41
C TRP A 52 -5.97 9.70 2.95
N SER A 53 -6.03 10.76 2.14
CA SER A 53 -6.55 12.07 2.56
C SER A 53 -8.04 12.01 2.89
N ARG A 54 -8.81 11.26 2.10
CA ARG A 54 -10.24 11.06 2.37
C ARG A 54 -10.47 10.31 3.68
N ILE A 55 -9.70 9.25 3.93
CA ILE A 55 -9.80 8.52 5.20
C ILE A 55 -9.48 9.43 6.39
N VAL A 56 -8.42 10.23 6.28
CA VAL A 56 -8.07 11.21 7.33
C VAL A 56 -9.16 12.25 7.52
N THR A 57 -9.67 12.85 6.44
CA THR A 57 -10.61 13.97 6.52
C THR A 57 -12.00 13.55 6.98
N ASP A 58 -12.48 12.39 6.49
CA ASP A 58 -13.86 11.97 6.70
C ASP A 58 -14.02 11.16 8.01
N PHE A 59 -12.97 10.47 8.47
CA PHE A 59 -13.07 9.54 9.59
C PHE A 59 -12.14 9.86 10.77
N PHE A 60 -10.88 10.29 10.55
CA PHE A 60 -9.92 10.48 11.63
C PHE A 60 -10.00 11.90 12.20
N GLN A 61 -10.76 12.06 13.27
CA GLN A 61 -10.89 13.35 13.98
C GLN A 61 -9.88 13.48 15.14
N HIS A 62 -9.30 12.34 15.55
CA HIS A 62 -8.29 12.26 16.60
C HIS A 62 -6.95 11.78 16.03
N ASN A 63 -5.88 12.07 16.74
CA ASN A 63 -4.56 11.55 16.44
C ASN A 63 -3.88 11.03 17.73
N PRO A 64 -3.71 9.71 17.89
CA PRO A 64 -4.13 8.63 16.97
C PRO A 64 -5.66 8.59 16.78
N PRO A 65 -6.15 8.03 15.66
CA PRO A 65 -7.58 7.90 15.42
C PRO A 65 -8.23 7.03 16.51
N ALA A 66 -9.42 7.39 16.95
CA ALA A 66 -10.16 6.64 17.95
C ALA A 66 -10.61 5.26 17.41
N PRO A 67 -10.83 4.24 18.26
CA PRO A 67 -11.24 2.91 17.78
C PRO A 67 -12.46 2.92 16.87
N ILE A 68 -13.49 3.70 17.20
CA ILE A 68 -14.70 3.81 16.39
C ILE A 68 -14.41 4.44 15.00
N GLU A 69 -13.49 5.39 14.93
CA GLU A 69 -13.08 6.03 13.67
C GLU A 69 -12.37 5.04 12.75
N ILE A 70 -11.56 4.15 13.33
CA ILE A 70 -10.92 3.05 12.59
C ILE A 70 -11.97 2.07 12.06
N GLU A 71 -12.96 1.67 12.88
CA GLU A 71 -14.03 0.76 12.48
C GLU A 71 -14.87 1.32 11.33
N GLU A 72 -15.25 2.60 11.41
CA GLU A 72 -16.01 3.28 10.36
C GLU A 72 -15.20 3.38 9.05
N ALA A 73 -13.91 3.69 9.14
CA ALA A 73 -13.02 3.73 7.99
C ALA A 73 -12.85 2.35 7.34
N ILE A 74 -12.71 1.27 8.12
CA ILE A 74 -12.62 -0.11 7.62
C ILE A 74 -13.83 -0.43 6.73
N MET A 75 -15.06 -0.16 7.18
CA MET A 75 -16.27 -0.49 6.42
C MET A 75 -16.29 0.15 5.03
N VAL A 76 -15.88 1.42 4.93
CA VAL A 76 -15.85 2.13 3.65
C VAL A 76 -14.73 1.63 2.75
N VAL A 77 -13.58 1.33 3.32
CA VAL A 77 -12.43 0.80 2.57
C VAL A 77 -12.73 -0.61 2.05
N GLU A 78 -13.35 -1.47 2.85
CA GLU A 78 -13.77 -2.82 2.46
C GLU A 78 -14.70 -2.80 1.24
N ASP A 79 -15.73 -1.93 1.25
CA ASP A 79 -16.66 -1.79 0.14
C ASP A 79 -15.94 -1.42 -1.18
N GLU A 80 -15.02 -0.47 -1.14
CA GLU A 80 -14.26 -0.05 -2.31
C GLU A 80 -13.26 -1.12 -2.78
N VAL A 81 -12.56 -1.79 -1.84
CA VAL A 81 -11.57 -2.84 -2.16
C VAL A 81 -12.21 -4.02 -2.87
N THR A 82 -13.44 -4.40 -2.50
CA THR A 82 -14.13 -5.53 -3.13
C THR A 82 -14.33 -5.36 -4.64
N ARG A 83 -14.33 -4.13 -5.15
CA ARG A 83 -14.40 -3.83 -6.59
C ARG A 83 -13.16 -4.33 -7.37
N ALA A 84 -12.01 -4.49 -6.69
CA ALA A 84 -10.79 -5.00 -7.30
C ALA A 84 -10.69 -6.54 -7.28
N ARG A 85 -11.65 -7.26 -6.70
CA ARG A 85 -11.60 -8.71 -6.49
C ARG A 85 -11.36 -9.52 -7.77
N GLU A 86 -12.09 -9.23 -8.83
CA GLU A 86 -11.93 -9.95 -10.10
C GLU A 86 -10.58 -9.71 -10.75
N LEU A 87 -10.07 -8.47 -10.62
CA LEU A 87 -8.76 -8.09 -11.13
C LEU A 87 -7.66 -8.81 -10.34
N ALA A 88 -7.73 -8.81 -9.01
CA ALA A 88 -6.75 -9.46 -8.13
C ALA A 88 -6.73 -10.98 -8.30
N ALA A 89 -7.90 -11.62 -8.43
CA ALA A 89 -8.00 -13.09 -8.53
C ALA A 89 -7.22 -13.70 -9.70
N ARG A 90 -6.91 -12.92 -10.73
CA ARG A 90 -6.17 -13.36 -11.93
C ARG A 90 -4.67 -13.14 -11.84
N HIS A 91 -4.20 -12.39 -10.83
CA HIS A 91 -2.82 -11.93 -10.72
C HIS A 91 -2.32 -12.12 -9.28
N PRO A 92 -1.56 -13.18 -9.00
CA PRO A 92 -1.27 -13.61 -7.62
C PRO A 92 -0.21 -12.77 -6.91
N SER A 93 0.50 -11.87 -7.59
CA SER A 93 1.62 -11.14 -7.02
C SER A 93 1.33 -9.65 -6.91
N LEU A 94 1.35 -9.15 -5.67
CA LEU A 94 1.12 -7.73 -5.35
C LEU A 94 2.46 -6.99 -5.25
N TYR A 95 2.51 -5.81 -5.86
CA TYR A 95 3.65 -4.90 -5.85
C TYR A 95 3.22 -3.48 -5.49
N SER A 96 4.14 -2.72 -4.92
CA SER A 96 4.00 -1.27 -4.77
C SER A 96 5.36 -0.57 -4.87
N THR A 97 5.33 0.71 -5.25
CA THR A 97 6.49 1.61 -5.27
C THR A 97 6.31 2.80 -4.32
N ASP A 98 5.24 2.81 -3.53
CA ASP A 98 4.87 3.91 -2.65
C ASP A 98 5.82 4.06 -1.47
N GLU A 99 6.37 5.25 -1.27
CA GLU A 99 7.29 5.51 -0.16
C GLU A 99 6.65 5.30 1.21
N VAL A 100 5.38 5.67 1.39
CA VAL A 100 4.68 5.45 2.68
C VAL A 100 4.55 3.96 2.99
N ILE A 101 4.41 3.09 1.98
CA ILE A 101 4.38 1.64 2.19
C ILE A 101 5.80 1.13 2.53
N HIS A 102 6.86 1.75 1.99
CA HIS A 102 8.23 1.48 2.45
C HIS A 102 8.45 1.89 3.91
N ASP A 103 7.86 3.01 4.35
CA ASP A 103 7.90 3.43 5.77
C ASP A 103 7.13 2.45 6.66
N ILE A 104 6.00 1.94 6.21
CA ILE A 104 5.24 0.86 6.88
C ILE A 104 6.12 -0.39 7.03
N ALA A 105 6.78 -0.84 5.96
CA ALA A 105 7.66 -1.99 6.01
C ALA A 105 8.85 -1.78 6.97
N SER A 106 9.46 -0.59 6.94
CA SER A 106 10.53 -0.22 7.85
C SER A 106 10.07 -0.25 9.32
N THR A 107 8.90 0.31 9.60
CA THR A 107 8.29 0.31 10.95
C THR A 107 7.93 -1.11 11.40
N ALA A 108 7.52 -1.99 10.48
CA ALA A 108 7.27 -3.40 10.72
C ALA A 108 8.56 -4.25 10.87
N GLY A 109 9.74 -3.62 10.81
CA GLY A 109 11.04 -4.29 11.02
C GLY A 109 11.62 -4.96 9.78
N CYS A 110 11.10 -4.66 8.58
CA CYS A 110 11.72 -5.16 7.35
C CYS A 110 13.10 -4.53 7.12
N PRO A 111 14.08 -5.28 6.59
CA PRO A 111 15.40 -4.75 6.28
C PRO A 111 15.32 -3.72 5.13
N HIS A 112 16.23 -2.74 5.15
CA HIS A 112 16.35 -1.76 4.07
C HIS A 112 17.08 -2.38 2.86
N GLU A 113 16.30 -2.97 1.97
CA GLU A 113 16.79 -3.57 0.72
C GLU A 113 16.15 -2.90 -0.51
N PRO A 114 16.76 -3.03 -1.71
CA PRO A 114 16.18 -2.50 -2.95
C PRO A 114 14.83 -3.12 -3.31
N THR A 115 14.57 -4.32 -2.79
CA THR A 115 13.29 -5.04 -2.91
C THR A 115 12.96 -5.61 -1.55
N ILE A 116 11.81 -5.25 -1.00
CA ILE A 116 11.35 -5.66 0.33
C ILE A 116 10.10 -6.52 0.16
N LEU A 117 10.03 -7.63 0.86
CA LEU A 117 8.80 -8.42 0.99
C LEU A 117 8.15 -8.07 2.34
N LEU A 118 7.00 -7.40 2.29
CA LEU A 118 6.17 -7.11 3.46
C LEU A 118 5.02 -8.11 3.50
N THR A 119 4.99 -8.94 4.53
CA THR A 119 3.96 -9.99 4.68
C THR A 119 2.68 -9.46 5.31
N MET A 120 1.57 -10.15 5.05
CA MET A 120 0.28 -9.84 5.70
C MET A 120 0.38 -9.92 7.23
N GLU A 121 1.13 -10.88 7.76
CA GLU A 121 1.37 -11.02 9.20
C GLU A 121 2.04 -9.77 9.80
N GLN A 122 3.03 -9.20 9.09
CA GLN A 122 3.70 -7.97 9.52
C GLN A 122 2.76 -6.76 9.45
N VAL A 123 1.92 -6.68 8.42
CA VAL A 123 0.90 -5.62 8.28
C VAL A 123 -0.13 -5.70 9.40
N GLU A 124 -0.66 -6.90 9.68
CA GLU A 124 -1.61 -7.13 10.78
C GLU A 124 -0.99 -6.80 12.14
N TRP A 125 0.23 -7.27 12.38
CA TRP A 125 0.94 -6.96 13.62
C TRP A 125 1.09 -5.44 13.83
N LEU A 126 1.47 -4.70 12.77
CA LEU A 126 1.61 -3.24 12.88
C LEU A 126 0.25 -2.54 13.06
N PHE A 127 -0.79 -3.05 12.42
CA PHE A 127 -2.16 -2.55 12.60
C PHE A 127 -2.66 -2.77 14.03
N ASP A 128 -2.35 -3.92 14.65
CA ASP A 128 -2.64 -4.18 16.06
C ASP A 128 -1.93 -3.19 16.99
N GLN A 129 -0.70 -2.75 16.65
CA GLN A 129 0.00 -1.70 17.42
C GLN A 129 -0.71 -0.35 17.28
N LEU A 130 -1.21 0.00 16.08
CA LEU A 130 -2.01 1.20 15.86
C LEU A 130 -3.31 1.15 16.67
N ALA A 131 -4.03 0.03 16.63
CA ALA A 131 -5.27 -0.18 17.38
C ALA A 131 -5.04 -0.11 18.90
N ALA A 132 -3.97 -0.72 19.40
CA ALA A 132 -3.59 -0.64 20.82
C ALA A 132 -3.31 0.82 21.25
N ARG A 133 -2.65 1.60 20.39
CA ARG A 133 -2.39 3.02 20.65
C ARG A 133 -3.69 3.84 20.65
N SER A 134 -4.62 3.55 19.76
CA SER A 134 -5.96 4.16 19.73
C SER A 134 -6.73 3.97 21.04
N GLU A 135 -6.53 2.83 21.68
CA GLU A 135 -7.12 2.52 22.99
C GLU A 135 -6.34 3.10 24.18
N GLY A 136 -5.31 3.91 23.92
CA GLY A 136 -4.43 4.49 24.96
C GLY A 136 -3.48 3.49 25.59
N ARG A 137 -3.31 2.30 25.03
CA ARG A 137 -2.34 1.30 25.48
C ARG A 137 -0.96 1.64 24.93
N LEU A 138 0.02 1.80 25.85
CA LEU A 138 1.41 2.02 25.44
C LEU A 138 2.00 0.72 24.89
N SER A 139 2.34 0.71 23.61
CA SER A 139 3.18 -0.33 23.04
C SER A 139 4.64 -0.04 23.39
N SER A 140 5.30 -0.97 24.07
CA SER A 140 6.73 -0.85 24.41
C SER A 140 7.66 -1.31 23.27
N GLN A 141 7.10 -1.89 22.20
CA GLN A 141 7.89 -2.60 21.21
C GLN A 141 8.14 -1.84 19.91
N VAL A 142 7.18 -1.01 19.47
CA VAL A 142 7.31 -0.22 18.25
C VAL A 142 6.62 1.13 18.40
N GLN A 143 7.29 2.19 17.98
CA GLN A 143 6.67 3.50 17.84
C GLN A 143 6.00 3.60 16.47
N VAL A 144 4.68 3.40 16.45
CA VAL A 144 3.89 3.74 15.26
C VAL A 144 4.01 5.26 15.06
N PRO A 145 4.33 5.74 13.84
CA PRO A 145 4.41 7.16 13.56
C PRO A 145 3.14 7.91 13.95
N ASP A 146 3.32 9.14 14.45
CA ASP A 146 2.21 10.05 14.79
C ASP A 146 1.79 10.83 13.54
N ASP A 147 1.42 10.12 12.51
CA ASP A 147 1.07 10.61 11.19
C ASP A 147 -0.26 10.00 10.73
N PRO A 148 -1.33 10.82 10.62
CA PRO A 148 -2.62 10.31 10.13
C PRO A 148 -2.55 9.70 8.73
N ARG A 149 -1.66 10.19 7.85
CA ARG A 149 -1.42 9.61 6.54
C ARG A 149 -0.88 8.19 6.64
N PHE A 150 0.08 7.96 7.55
CA PHE A 150 0.61 6.63 7.81
C PHE A 150 -0.50 5.68 8.28
N ALA A 151 -1.30 6.10 9.25
CA ALA A 151 -2.42 5.31 9.79
C ALA A 151 -3.45 4.97 8.71
N ALA A 152 -3.86 5.94 7.89
CA ALA A 152 -4.81 5.73 6.80
C ALA A 152 -4.24 4.82 5.70
N THR A 153 -2.95 4.99 5.34
CA THR A 153 -2.31 4.13 4.33
C THR A 153 -2.17 2.70 4.84
N LEU A 154 -1.80 2.51 6.10
CA LEU A 154 -1.73 1.18 6.74
C LEU A 154 -3.09 0.48 6.74
N LEU A 155 -4.17 1.20 7.10
CA LEU A 155 -5.53 0.68 7.07
C LEU A 155 -5.92 0.26 5.64
N ILE A 156 -5.72 1.11 4.63
CA ILE A 156 -6.05 0.79 3.23
C ILE A 156 -5.24 -0.42 2.75
N LEU A 157 -3.94 -0.47 3.02
CA LEU A 157 -3.08 -1.59 2.63
C LEU A 157 -3.54 -2.89 3.26
N ARG A 158 -3.83 -2.87 4.57
CA ARG A 158 -4.34 -4.03 5.31
C ARG A 158 -5.61 -4.58 4.68
N GLU A 159 -6.63 -3.73 4.48
CA GLU A 159 -7.90 -4.16 3.90
C GLU A 159 -7.73 -4.67 2.47
N PHE A 160 -6.86 -4.01 1.68
CA PHE A 160 -6.57 -4.45 0.33
C PHE A 160 -5.95 -5.86 0.29
N MET A 161 -4.94 -6.11 1.13
CA MET A 161 -4.30 -7.42 1.19
C MET A 161 -5.23 -8.49 1.75
N HIS A 162 -5.96 -8.18 2.82
CA HIS A 162 -6.87 -9.11 3.49
C HIS A 162 -8.01 -9.57 2.57
N HIS A 163 -8.77 -8.62 2.02
CA HIS A 163 -9.96 -8.92 1.22
C HIS A 163 -9.65 -9.51 -0.16
N LEU A 164 -8.49 -9.17 -0.72
CA LEU A 164 -8.05 -9.70 -2.01
C LEU A 164 -7.11 -10.90 -1.89
N ARG A 165 -6.85 -11.36 -0.65
CA ARG A 165 -6.09 -12.57 -0.31
C ARG A 165 -4.64 -12.53 -0.81
N PHE A 166 -3.97 -11.40 -0.60
CA PHE A 166 -2.55 -11.31 -0.81
C PHE A 166 -1.79 -11.61 0.48
N ASP A 167 -0.95 -12.62 0.49
CA ASP A 167 -0.12 -12.99 1.64
C ASP A 167 1.05 -12.03 1.84
N SER A 168 1.43 -11.28 0.81
CA SER A 168 2.51 -10.31 0.86
C SER A 168 2.41 -9.27 -0.25
N VAL A 169 3.06 -8.12 -0.04
CA VAL A 169 3.35 -7.12 -1.06
C VAL A 169 4.86 -6.99 -1.24
N THR A 170 5.29 -7.00 -2.50
CA THR A 170 6.69 -6.75 -2.86
C THR A 170 6.88 -5.27 -3.14
N LEU A 171 7.72 -4.62 -2.35
CA LEU A 171 8.04 -3.20 -2.49
C LEU A 171 9.30 -3.06 -3.33
N MET A 172 9.22 -2.21 -4.35
CA MET A 172 10.33 -1.89 -5.23
C MET A 172 10.54 -0.37 -5.26
N ARG A 173 11.71 0.10 -4.92
CA ARG A 173 12.04 1.52 -5.12
C ARG A 173 12.18 1.82 -6.60
N GLU A 174 11.64 2.95 -7.03
CA GLU A 174 11.94 3.47 -8.36
C GLU A 174 13.47 3.68 -8.47
N ALA A 175 14.07 3.22 -9.57
CA ALA A 175 15.46 3.53 -9.82
C ALA A 175 15.62 5.04 -9.87
N ALA A 176 16.45 5.61 -9.01
CA ALA A 176 16.81 7.02 -9.11
C ALA A 176 17.22 7.28 -10.56
N ALA A 177 16.53 8.20 -11.22
CA ALA A 177 16.88 8.61 -12.57
C ALA A 177 18.35 9.08 -12.51
N THR A 178 19.24 8.26 -13.03
CA THR A 178 20.66 8.61 -13.16
C THR A 178 20.71 9.74 -14.17
N GLY A 179 20.79 10.97 -13.67
CA GLY A 179 20.97 12.15 -14.51
C GLY A 179 22.23 11.93 -15.37
N PRO A 180 22.27 12.42 -16.60
CA PRO A 180 23.41 12.24 -17.47
C PRO A 180 24.66 12.83 -16.78
N ALA A 181 25.68 11.98 -16.61
CA ALA A 181 26.98 12.41 -16.16
C ALA A 181 27.46 13.51 -17.10
N HIS A 182 27.58 14.74 -16.61
CA HIS A 182 28.28 15.81 -17.31
C HIS A 182 29.75 15.40 -17.39
N SER A 183 30.14 14.85 -18.54
CA SER A 183 31.55 14.76 -18.91
C SER A 183 32.05 16.18 -19.22
N MET A 184 32.93 16.68 -18.39
CA MET A 184 33.81 17.77 -18.74
C MET A 184 34.94 17.26 -19.61
#